data_c1aab3c53227b2fb196528f97a81991f
#
_entry.id   c1aab3c53227b2fb196528f97a81991f
#
_cell.length_a   1.000
_cell.length_b   1.000
_cell.length_c   1.000
_cell.angle_alpha   90.00
_cell.angle_beta   90.00
_cell.angle_gamma   90.00
#
_symmetry.space_group_name_H-M   'P 1'
#
loop_
_entity.id
_entity.type
_entity.pdbx_description
1 polymer ?
#
loop_
_entity_poly.entity_id
_entity_poly.type
_entity_poly.pdbx_seq_one_letter_code
_entity_poly.pdbx_strand_id
1 'polypeptide(L)'
;MYKSQSYKPSDILVSNGEKHSLYNACQAIFNPGDEVIVFSPYWVSFPEFVKMADAKPVLVDTLPENNFEPDFFDLESKISPNIKGVIINSPSNPTGGVWSNDAIINLLKIAKKHDWIVISDECYERLVYDGDFVSAEKLNQIHKISASVITCMSLSKTYAMTGWRIGYAAGPSEIIKAMSKIQGQATSCANSIGQKAGIAALLG
;
A
#
# COMPACT_ATOMS: atom_id res chain seq x y z
N MET A 1 7.19 11.03 15.15
CA MET A 1 6.38 11.12 13.90
C MET A 1 7.02 10.21 12.86
N TYR A 2 6.40 9.14 12.50
CA TYR A 2 6.92 8.26 11.46
C TYR A 2 6.71 8.90 10.08
N LYS A 3 7.74 8.95 9.24
CA LYS A 3 7.72 9.54 7.89
C LYS A 3 7.23 11.01 7.81
N SER A 4 7.33 11.77 8.88
CA SER A 4 6.78 13.13 8.95
C SER A 4 5.26 13.23 8.72
N GLN A 5 4.54 12.13 8.91
CA GLN A 5 3.09 12.04 8.83
C GLN A 5 2.48 12.03 10.23
N SER A 6 1.29 12.60 10.36
CA SER A 6 0.58 12.70 11.65
C SER A 6 -0.58 11.72 11.64
N TYR A 7 -0.42 10.56 12.29
CA TYR A 7 -1.48 9.59 12.51
C TYR A 7 -1.85 9.49 13.99
N LYS A 8 -3.12 9.31 14.26
CA LYS A 8 -3.59 8.91 15.60
C LYS A 8 -3.44 7.39 15.75
N PRO A 9 -3.36 6.85 16.97
CA PRO A 9 -3.38 5.40 17.16
C PRO A 9 -4.57 4.68 16.50
N SER A 10 -5.71 5.35 16.39
CA SER A 10 -6.91 4.85 15.69
C SER A 10 -6.74 4.67 14.18
N ASP A 11 -5.73 5.29 13.62
CA ASP A 11 -5.46 5.32 12.18
C ASP A 11 -4.39 4.31 11.79
N ILE A 12 -3.97 3.44 12.74
CA ILE A 12 -2.90 2.46 12.55
C ILE A 12 -3.37 1.07 13.01
N LEU A 13 -3.08 0.05 12.19
CA LEU A 13 -3.28 -1.35 12.52
C LEU A 13 -1.95 -2.10 12.43
N VAL A 14 -1.51 -2.69 13.53
CA VAL A 14 -0.35 -3.61 13.55
C VAL A 14 -0.82 -5.01 13.20
N SER A 15 -0.12 -5.68 12.29
CA SER A 15 -0.53 -6.97 11.70
C SER A 15 0.60 -8.01 11.69
N ASN A 16 0.24 -9.26 11.38
CA ASN A 16 1.18 -10.39 11.27
C ASN A 16 2.01 -10.31 9.98
N GLY A 17 2.87 -9.28 9.91
CA GLY A 17 3.58 -8.86 8.72
C GLY A 17 2.67 -8.04 7.79
N GLU A 18 3.29 -7.29 6.91
CA GLU A 18 2.61 -6.42 5.94
C GLU A 18 1.66 -7.19 5.00
N LYS A 19 2.04 -8.41 4.61
CA LYS A 19 1.18 -9.28 3.81
C LYS A 19 -0.24 -9.38 4.40
N HIS A 20 -0.35 -9.44 5.72
CA HIS A 20 -1.64 -9.49 6.42
C HIS A 20 -2.35 -8.12 6.37
N SER A 21 -1.60 -7.01 6.44
CA SER A 21 -2.18 -5.67 6.23
C SER A 21 -2.79 -5.52 4.84
N LEU A 22 -2.07 -5.94 3.79
CA LEU A 22 -2.53 -5.88 2.40
C LEU A 22 -3.77 -6.76 2.18
N TYR A 23 -3.76 -7.98 2.70
CA TYR A 23 -4.92 -8.87 2.67
C TYR A 23 -6.13 -8.22 3.35
N ASN A 24 -5.96 -7.75 4.59
CA ASN A 24 -7.02 -7.12 5.36
C ASN A 24 -7.57 -5.86 4.65
N ALA A 25 -6.70 -5.07 4.00
CA ALA A 25 -7.12 -3.90 3.24
C ALA A 25 -8.02 -4.30 2.07
N CYS A 26 -7.59 -5.26 1.26
CA CYS A 26 -8.41 -5.74 0.14
C CYS A 26 -9.76 -6.29 0.62
N GLN A 27 -9.78 -7.09 1.69
CA GLN A 27 -11.02 -7.65 2.25
C GLN A 27 -11.94 -6.60 2.88
N ALA A 28 -11.39 -5.48 3.36
CA ALA A 28 -12.18 -4.42 3.98
C ALA A 28 -12.78 -3.44 2.98
N ILE A 29 -12.19 -3.32 1.79
CA ILE A 29 -12.47 -2.27 0.82
C ILE A 29 -13.30 -2.80 -0.36
N PHE A 30 -12.89 -3.94 -0.92
CA PHE A 30 -13.43 -4.42 -2.20
C PHE A 30 -14.56 -5.41 -2.02
N ASN A 31 -15.48 -5.42 -2.99
CA ASN A 31 -16.65 -6.27 -3.03
C ASN A 31 -16.72 -7.02 -4.37
N PRO A 32 -17.55 -8.07 -4.48
CA PRO A 32 -17.79 -8.74 -5.75
C PRO A 32 -18.20 -7.75 -6.85
N GLY A 33 -17.48 -7.81 -7.98
CA GLY A 33 -17.73 -6.94 -9.14
C GLY A 33 -16.87 -5.67 -9.17
N ASP A 34 -16.19 -5.33 -8.08
CA ASP A 34 -15.20 -4.24 -8.09
C ASP A 34 -13.98 -4.63 -8.93
N GLU A 35 -13.35 -3.63 -9.52
CA GLU A 35 -12.08 -3.75 -10.23
C GLU A 35 -10.97 -2.99 -9.49
N VAL A 36 -9.76 -3.56 -9.50
CA VAL A 36 -8.61 -2.98 -8.80
C VAL A 36 -7.40 -2.95 -9.73
N ILE A 37 -6.82 -1.78 -9.91
CA ILE A 37 -5.61 -1.62 -10.73
C ILE A 37 -4.41 -2.19 -10.01
N VAL A 38 -3.61 -2.98 -10.75
CA VAL A 38 -2.33 -3.55 -10.34
C VAL A 38 -1.33 -3.32 -11.47
N PHE A 39 -0.20 -2.71 -11.16
CA PHE A 39 0.84 -2.39 -12.16
C PHE A 39 1.76 -3.60 -12.42
N SER A 40 2.01 -3.88 -13.69
CA SER A 40 2.85 -4.99 -14.16
C SER A 40 4.23 -4.48 -14.60
N PRO A 41 5.35 -5.12 -14.18
CA PRO A 41 5.45 -6.32 -13.34
C PRO A 41 5.08 -6.07 -11.87
N TYR A 42 4.48 -7.06 -11.22
CA TYR A 42 3.98 -6.95 -9.85
C TYR A 42 4.47 -8.09 -8.96
N TRP A 43 4.43 -7.87 -7.65
CA TRP A 43 4.56 -8.95 -6.69
C TRP A 43 3.36 -9.89 -6.78
N VAL A 44 3.64 -11.17 -6.94
CA VAL A 44 2.64 -12.23 -7.24
C VAL A 44 1.41 -12.24 -6.33
N SER A 45 1.51 -11.69 -5.13
CA SER A 45 0.39 -11.70 -4.18
C SER A 45 -0.66 -10.62 -4.41
N PHE A 46 -0.35 -9.52 -5.12
CA PHE A 46 -1.32 -8.43 -5.29
C PHE A 46 -2.59 -8.86 -6.01
N PRO A 47 -2.53 -9.46 -7.21
CA PRO A 47 -3.75 -9.91 -7.87
C PRO A 47 -4.48 -10.99 -7.08
N GLU A 48 -3.78 -11.81 -6.30
CA GLU A 48 -4.41 -12.84 -5.48
C GLU A 48 -5.20 -12.23 -4.30
N PHE A 49 -4.70 -11.17 -3.65
CA PHE A 49 -5.47 -10.46 -2.62
C PHE A 49 -6.75 -9.85 -3.17
N VAL A 50 -6.68 -9.29 -4.38
CA VAL A 50 -7.85 -8.74 -5.09
C VAL A 50 -8.88 -9.85 -5.35
N LYS A 51 -8.43 -10.98 -5.91
CA LYS A 51 -9.32 -12.14 -6.18
C LYS A 51 -9.91 -12.73 -4.90
N MET A 52 -9.15 -12.77 -3.81
CA MET A 52 -9.64 -13.26 -2.51
C MET A 52 -10.72 -12.34 -1.90
N ALA A 53 -10.85 -11.11 -2.38
CA ALA A 53 -11.95 -10.20 -2.06
C ALA A 53 -13.11 -10.28 -3.07
N ASP A 54 -13.13 -11.31 -3.92
CA ASP A 54 -14.09 -11.49 -5.02
C ASP A 54 -14.09 -10.33 -6.03
N ALA A 55 -13.04 -9.51 -6.05
CA ALA A 55 -12.82 -8.43 -6.99
C ALA A 55 -11.92 -8.88 -8.16
N LYS A 56 -11.87 -8.08 -9.22
CA LYS A 56 -11.11 -8.37 -10.43
C LYS A 56 -9.87 -7.49 -10.53
N PRO A 57 -8.64 -8.05 -10.64
CA PRO A 57 -7.46 -7.27 -10.93
C PRO A 57 -7.47 -6.78 -12.40
N VAL A 58 -7.22 -5.50 -12.60
CA VAL A 58 -7.01 -4.86 -13.91
C VAL A 58 -5.53 -4.53 -14.00
N LEU A 59 -4.84 -5.20 -14.91
CA LEU A 59 -3.40 -5.01 -15.07
C LEU A 59 -3.12 -3.80 -15.94
N VAL A 60 -2.22 -2.94 -15.48
CA VAL A 60 -1.71 -1.77 -16.19
C VAL A 60 -0.21 -1.94 -16.35
N ASP A 61 0.30 -1.70 -17.55
CA ASP A 61 1.73 -1.84 -17.80
C ASP A 61 2.54 -0.68 -17.21
N THR A 62 3.78 -0.98 -16.89
CA THR A 62 4.81 0.02 -16.56
C THR A 62 5.86 0.04 -17.65
N LEU A 63 6.56 1.16 -17.79
CA LEU A 63 7.52 1.41 -18.86
C LEU A 63 8.95 1.15 -18.37
N PRO A 64 9.63 0.07 -18.82
CA PRO A 64 10.99 -0.24 -18.41
C PRO A 64 11.96 0.91 -18.67
N GLU A 65 11.81 1.61 -19.79
CA GLU A 65 12.59 2.79 -20.19
C GLU A 65 12.41 3.97 -19.23
N ASN A 66 11.36 3.94 -18.38
CA ASN A 66 10.99 4.99 -17.44
C ASN A 66 11.05 4.47 -15.98
N ASN A 67 12.03 3.64 -15.65
CA ASN A 67 12.17 3.01 -14.33
C ASN A 67 10.93 2.26 -13.84
N PHE A 68 10.18 1.67 -14.74
CA PHE A 68 8.93 0.98 -14.44
C PHE A 68 7.88 1.89 -13.77
N GLU A 69 7.84 3.16 -14.14
CA GLU A 69 6.71 4.03 -13.82
C GLU A 69 5.46 3.64 -14.61
N PRO A 70 4.25 3.99 -14.13
CA PRO A 70 3.01 3.67 -14.83
C PRO A 70 2.99 4.20 -16.26
N ASP A 71 2.53 3.38 -17.19
CA ASP A 71 2.03 3.89 -18.45
C ASP A 71 0.66 4.55 -18.23
N PHE A 72 0.64 5.86 -18.11
CA PHE A 72 -0.60 6.58 -17.87
C PHE A 72 -1.57 6.55 -19.05
N PHE A 73 -1.08 6.30 -20.27
CA PHE A 73 -1.95 6.11 -21.43
C PHE A 73 -2.68 4.77 -21.34
N ASP A 74 -1.96 3.71 -20.97
CA ASP A 74 -2.56 2.39 -20.71
C ASP A 74 -3.54 2.45 -19.52
N LEU A 75 -3.15 3.14 -18.43
CA LEU A 75 -4.01 3.34 -17.27
C LEU A 75 -5.33 4.02 -17.67
N GLU A 76 -5.27 5.14 -18.39
CA GLU A 76 -6.46 5.90 -18.79
C GLU A 76 -7.38 5.09 -19.69
N SER A 77 -6.82 4.27 -20.58
CA SER A 77 -7.58 3.40 -21.48
C SER A 77 -8.40 2.32 -20.74
N LYS A 78 -8.00 1.97 -19.53
CA LYS A 78 -8.61 0.91 -18.70
C LYS A 78 -9.56 1.45 -17.62
N ILE A 79 -9.74 2.77 -17.52
CA ILE A 79 -10.64 3.36 -16.54
C ILE A 79 -12.09 2.92 -16.81
N SER A 80 -12.70 2.32 -15.80
CA SER A 80 -14.10 1.89 -15.80
C SER A 80 -14.82 2.38 -14.53
N PRO A 81 -16.15 2.45 -14.50
CA PRO A 81 -16.90 2.78 -13.29
C PRO A 81 -16.79 1.74 -12.18
N ASN A 82 -16.30 0.53 -12.50
CA ASN A 82 -16.13 -0.56 -11.55
C ASN A 82 -14.81 -0.48 -10.79
N ILE A 83 -13.86 0.34 -11.24
CA ILE A 83 -12.58 0.51 -10.53
C ILE A 83 -12.84 1.24 -9.22
N LYS A 84 -12.45 0.60 -8.10
CA LYS A 84 -12.58 1.12 -6.74
C LYS A 84 -11.25 1.37 -6.05
N GLY A 85 -10.18 0.85 -6.60
CA GLY A 85 -8.89 1.05 -6.00
C GLY A 85 -7.71 0.74 -6.91
N VAL A 86 -6.55 1.10 -6.42
CA VAL A 86 -5.26 0.87 -7.07
C VAL A 86 -4.23 0.43 -6.03
N ILE A 87 -3.43 -0.56 -6.36
CA ILE A 87 -2.31 -1.01 -5.54
C ILE A 87 -1.03 -0.51 -6.18
N ILE A 88 -0.25 0.26 -5.43
CA ILE A 88 1.10 0.71 -5.83
C ILE A 88 2.15 0.05 -4.95
N ASN A 89 3.29 -0.26 -5.54
CA ASN A 89 4.46 -0.79 -4.83
C ASN A 89 5.71 -0.05 -5.30
N SER A 90 6.11 0.94 -4.54
CA SER A 90 7.31 1.72 -4.79
C SER A 90 8.05 1.97 -3.47
N PRO A 91 9.30 1.55 -3.37
CA PRO A 91 10.12 0.80 -4.35
C PRO A 91 9.54 -0.57 -4.66
N SER A 92 9.66 -1.01 -5.92
CA SER A 92 8.91 -2.14 -6.46
C SER A 92 9.58 -3.50 -6.26
N ASN A 93 8.78 -4.51 -6.02
CA ASN A 93 9.11 -5.90 -6.22
C ASN A 93 8.30 -6.41 -7.45
N PRO A 94 8.95 -6.90 -8.54
CA PRO A 94 10.34 -7.41 -8.59
C PRO A 94 11.38 -6.44 -9.17
N THR A 95 11.00 -5.28 -9.69
CA THR A 95 11.86 -4.48 -10.57
C THR A 95 12.93 -3.66 -9.84
N GLY A 96 12.71 -3.33 -8.56
CA GLY A 96 13.52 -2.37 -7.81
C GLY A 96 13.29 -0.91 -8.20
N GLY A 97 12.39 -0.65 -9.17
CA GLY A 97 12.06 0.71 -9.61
C GLY A 97 11.48 1.55 -8.48
N VAL A 98 11.90 2.80 -8.41
CA VAL A 98 11.35 3.81 -7.50
C VAL A 98 10.64 4.84 -8.35
N TRP A 99 9.33 4.98 -8.17
CA TRP A 99 8.55 5.95 -8.93
C TRP A 99 8.89 7.37 -8.52
N SER A 100 8.92 8.27 -9.50
CA SER A 100 9.11 9.69 -9.23
C SER A 100 7.93 10.27 -8.44
N ASN A 101 8.23 11.37 -7.74
CA ASN A 101 7.17 12.11 -7.04
C ASN A 101 6.05 12.55 -7.98
N ASP A 102 6.40 12.94 -9.21
CA ASP A 102 5.43 13.39 -10.21
C ASP A 102 4.51 12.25 -10.67
N ALA A 103 5.03 11.05 -10.87
CA ALA A 103 4.23 9.87 -11.19
C ALA A 103 3.24 9.55 -10.06
N ILE A 104 3.71 9.55 -8.79
CA ILE A 104 2.83 9.31 -7.63
C ILE A 104 1.77 10.41 -7.51
N ILE A 105 2.15 11.68 -7.64
CA ILE A 105 1.22 12.82 -7.57
C ILE A 105 0.15 12.72 -8.67
N ASN A 106 0.54 12.36 -9.89
CA ASN A 106 -0.40 12.20 -11.00
C ASN A 106 -1.39 11.07 -10.70
N LEU A 107 -0.90 9.92 -10.26
CA LEU A 107 -1.77 8.79 -9.88
C LEU A 107 -2.73 9.16 -8.74
N LEU A 108 -2.25 9.86 -7.71
CA LEU A 108 -3.09 10.32 -6.59
C LEU A 108 -4.21 11.27 -7.07
N LYS A 109 -3.92 12.16 -8.02
CA LYS A 109 -4.94 13.05 -8.61
C LYS A 109 -5.99 12.26 -9.39
N ILE A 110 -5.57 11.25 -10.17
CA ILE A 110 -6.49 10.36 -10.89
C ILE A 110 -7.35 9.59 -9.88
N ALA A 111 -6.74 8.99 -8.86
CA ALA A 111 -7.45 8.27 -7.81
C ALA A 111 -8.47 9.17 -7.09
N LYS A 112 -8.10 10.41 -6.77
CA LYS A 112 -9.02 11.39 -6.17
C LYS A 112 -10.17 11.75 -7.09
N LYS A 113 -9.90 11.97 -8.37
CA LYS A 113 -10.92 12.30 -9.39
C LYS A 113 -11.99 11.21 -9.51
N HIS A 114 -11.58 9.94 -9.39
CA HIS A 114 -12.44 8.78 -9.57
C HIS A 114 -12.89 8.13 -8.24
N ASP A 115 -12.56 8.74 -7.12
CA ASP A 115 -12.85 8.25 -5.76
C ASP A 115 -12.30 6.84 -5.49
N TRP A 116 -11.10 6.55 -6.01
CA TRP A 116 -10.41 5.29 -5.77
C TRP A 116 -9.64 5.32 -4.45
N ILE A 117 -9.55 4.16 -3.83
CA ILE A 117 -8.66 3.97 -2.67
C ILE A 117 -7.30 3.53 -3.17
N VAL A 118 -6.25 4.20 -2.70
CA VAL A 118 -4.86 3.88 -3.01
C VAL A 118 -4.29 3.01 -1.88
N ILE A 119 -3.90 1.78 -2.17
CA ILE A 119 -3.12 0.94 -1.28
C ILE A 119 -1.66 1.08 -1.67
N SER A 120 -0.86 1.72 -0.83
CA SER A 120 0.57 1.98 -1.06
C SER A 120 1.42 1.00 -0.25
N ASP A 121 1.99 0.01 -0.92
CA ASP A 121 3.00 -0.89 -0.35
C ASP A 121 4.37 -0.21 -0.42
N GLU A 122 4.90 0.17 0.74
CA GLU A 122 6.14 0.91 0.88
C GLU A 122 7.21 0.13 1.66
N CYS A 123 7.14 -1.21 1.66
CA CYS A 123 8.00 -2.06 2.50
C CYS A 123 9.49 -1.92 2.21
N TYR A 124 9.86 -1.42 1.04
CA TYR A 124 11.25 -1.22 0.64
C TYR A 124 11.75 0.22 0.76
N GLU A 125 11.02 1.11 1.42
CA GLU A 125 11.35 2.55 1.54
C GLU A 125 12.78 2.88 1.98
N ARG A 126 13.40 1.98 2.77
CA ARG A 126 14.78 2.14 3.27
C ARG A 126 15.83 1.43 2.42
N LEU A 127 15.43 0.77 1.35
CA LEU A 127 16.30 0.06 0.42
C LEU A 127 16.36 0.79 -0.93
N VAL A 128 16.50 2.10 -0.88
CA VAL A 128 16.73 2.98 -2.03
C VAL A 128 18.21 3.33 -2.03
N TYR A 129 18.90 3.00 -3.11
CA TYR A 129 20.35 3.19 -3.22
C TYR A 129 20.70 4.48 -3.96
N ASP A 130 19.83 4.93 -4.85
CA ASP A 130 19.99 6.15 -5.62
C ASP A 130 18.72 7.02 -5.50
N GLY A 131 18.90 8.29 -5.19
CA GLY A 131 17.79 9.24 -5.03
C GLY A 131 17.08 9.15 -3.67
N ASP A 132 15.93 9.78 -3.58
CA ASP A 132 15.12 9.88 -2.38
C ASP A 132 13.75 9.24 -2.59
N PHE A 133 13.30 8.50 -1.58
CA PHE A 133 11.92 8.00 -1.52
C PHE A 133 11.04 8.95 -0.73
N VAL A 134 9.88 9.27 -1.28
CA VAL A 134 8.82 10.01 -0.57
C VAL A 134 7.53 9.20 -0.56
N SER A 135 6.99 8.97 0.62
CA SER A 135 5.74 8.22 0.79
C SER A 135 4.57 8.87 0.02
N ALA A 136 3.71 8.04 -0.58
CA ALA A 136 2.54 8.50 -1.32
C ALA A 136 1.63 9.38 -0.44
N GLU A 137 1.38 9.00 0.81
CA GLU A 137 0.58 9.82 1.72
C GLU A 137 1.25 11.16 2.08
N LYS A 138 2.58 11.20 2.18
CA LYS A 138 3.29 12.47 2.39
C LYS A 138 3.11 13.43 1.21
N LEU A 139 3.20 12.92 -0.02
CA LEU A 139 2.92 13.70 -1.24
C LEU A 139 1.46 14.16 -1.29
N ASN A 140 0.52 13.27 -0.93
CA ASN A 140 -0.90 13.58 -0.81
C ASN A 140 -1.15 14.78 0.10
N GLN A 141 -0.49 14.81 1.28
CA GLN A 141 -0.61 15.91 2.25
C GLN A 141 0.06 17.20 1.77
N ILE A 142 1.29 17.13 1.27
CA ILE A 142 2.04 18.31 0.79
C ILE A 142 1.28 19.01 -0.34
N HIS A 143 0.76 18.24 -1.30
CA HIS A 143 0.05 18.76 -2.46
C HIS A 143 -1.46 18.94 -2.24
N LYS A 144 -1.96 18.66 -1.02
CA LYS A 144 -3.37 18.83 -0.63
C LYS A 144 -4.35 18.13 -1.59
N ILE A 145 -3.99 16.93 -2.08
CA ILE A 145 -4.79 16.20 -3.07
C ILE A 145 -6.04 15.61 -2.41
N SER A 146 -5.93 15.18 -1.15
CA SER A 146 -7.01 14.56 -0.39
C SER A 146 -7.53 13.25 -1.00
N ALA A 147 -6.65 12.45 -1.58
CA ALA A 147 -6.93 11.07 -1.97
C ALA A 147 -7.01 10.17 -0.72
N SER A 148 -7.80 9.10 -0.79
CA SER A 148 -7.82 8.07 0.27
C SER A 148 -6.64 7.13 0.11
N VAL A 149 -5.64 7.23 0.98
CA VAL A 149 -4.42 6.42 0.92
C VAL A 149 -4.31 5.53 2.16
N ILE A 150 -4.00 4.25 1.93
CA ILE A 150 -3.59 3.30 2.96
C ILE A 150 -2.13 2.97 2.71
N THR A 151 -1.26 3.37 3.61
CA THR A 151 0.16 3.04 3.56
C THR A 151 0.39 1.73 4.30
N CYS A 152 0.93 0.73 3.61
CA CYS A 152 1.31 -0.56 4.17
C CYS A 152 2.82 -0.65 4.34
N MET A 153 3.26 -1.17 5.48
CA MET A 153 4.65 -1.17 5.90
C MET A 153 5.06 -2.47 6.57
N SER A 154 6.34 -2.80 6.44
CA SER A 154 6.95 -3.98 7.06
C SER A 154 8.20 -3.63 7.85
N LEU A 155 8.39 -4.28 8.98
CA LEU A 155 9.69 -4.31 9.66
C LEU A 155 10.63 -5.35 9.05
N SER A 156 10.08 -6.24 8.21
CA SER A 156 10.81 -7.37 7.62
C SER A 156 12.05 -6.96 6.84
N LYS A 157 11.96 -5.88 6.06
CA LYS A 157 13.02 -5.43 5.16
C LYS A 157 13.91 -4.40 5.85
N THR A 158 13.32 -3.30 6.31
CA THR A 158 14.02 -2.19 6.96
C THR A 158 14.90 -2.64 8.14
N TYR A 159 14.42 -3.60 8.93
CA TYR A 159 15.11 -4.06 10.15
C TYR A 159 15.55 -5.53 10.10
N ALA A 160 15.57 -6.14 8.91
CA ALA A 160 15.90 -7.56 8.73
C ALA A 160 15.08 -8.50 9.63
N MET A 161 13.81 -8.18 9.87
CA MET A 161 12.92 -8.87 10.81
C MET A 161 11.89 -9.76 10.11
N THR A 162 12.29 -10.49 9.06
CA THR A 162 11.35 -11.29 8.25
C THR A 162 10.59 -12.34 9.07
N GLY A 163 11.29 -13.05 9.96
CA GLY A 163 10.71 -14.11 10.82
C GLY A 163 9.83 -13.60 11.96
N TRP A 164 9.95 -12.33 12.35
CA TRP A 164 9.18 -11.75 13.43
C TRP A 164 7.72 -11.50 13.09
N ARG A 165 7.40 -11.45 11.80
CA ARG A 165 6.03 -11.26 11.30
C ARG A 165 5.36 -10.01 11.86
N ILE A 166 6.01 -8.85 11.75
CA ILE A 166 5.46 -7.56 12.14
C ILE A 166 5.41 -6.63 10.92
N GLY A 167 4.23 -6.09 10.69
CA GLY A 167 3.94 -5.03 9.72
C GLY A 167 2.80 -4.19 10.26
N TYR A 168 2.44 -3.16 9.53
CA TYR A 168 1.33 -2.29 9.89
C TYR A 168 0.75 -1.59 8.66
N ALA A 169 -0.49 -1.15 8.81
CA ALA A 169 -1.13 -0.24 7.88
C ALA A 169 -1.49 1.06 8.58
N ALA A 170 -1.41 2.17 7.87
CA ALA A 170 -1.88 3.47 8.33
C ALA A 170 -2.77 4.10 7.26
N GLY A 171 -3.89 4.71 7.66
CA GLY A 171 -4.83 5.29 6.71
C GLY A 171 -6.10 5.81 7.37
N PRO A 172 -7.17 6.08 6.60
CA PRO A 172 -8.43 6.56 7.14
C PRO A 172 -8.98 5.65 8.23
N SER A 173 -9.34 6.23 9.38
CA SER A 173 -9.72 5.47 10.58
C SER A 173 -10.89 4.51 10.38
N GLU A 174 -11.80 4.82 9.46
CA GLU A 174 -12.94 3.94 9.13
C GLU A 174 -12.47 2.65 8.45
N ILE A 175 -11.53 2.75 7.52
CA ILE A 175 -10.94 1.58 6.84
C ILE A 175 -10.10 0.79 7.83
N ILE A 176 -9.28 1.45 8.63
CA ILE A 176 -8.48 0.78 9.67
C ILE A 176 -9.36 0.04 10.67
N LYS A 177 -10.51 0.58 11.06
CA LYS A 177 -11.49 -0.12 11.91
C LYS A 177 -12.05 -1.37 11.23
N ALA A 178 -12.39 -1.29 9.93
CA ALA A 178 -12.87 -2.45 9.19
C ALA A 178 -11.79 -3.54 9.09
N MET A 179 -10.57 -3.18 8.73
CA MET A 179 -9.41 -4.09 8.72
C MET A 179 -9.18 -4.74 10.10
N SER A 180 -9.29 -3.96 11.18
CA SER A 180 -9.13 -4.45 12.55
C SER A 180 -10.19 -5.49 12.93
N LYS A 181 -11.45 -5.32 12.48
CA LYS A 181 -12.49 -6.32 12.70
C LYS A 181 -12.16 -7.65 12.00
N ILE A 182 -11.69 -7.58 10.75
CA ILE A 182 -11.29 -8.78 9.99
C ILE A 182 -10.12 -9.47 10.70
N GLN A 183 -9.08 -8.72 11.05
CA GLN A 183 -7.93 -9.27 11.77
C GLN A 183 -8.31 -9.89 13.10
N GLY A 184 -9.21 -9.25 13.85
CA GLY A 184 -9.69 -9.74 15.14
C GLY A 184 -10.34 -11.12 15.05
N GLN A 185 -11.00 -11.44 13.93
CA GLN A 185 -11.61 -12.75 13.71
C GLN A 185 -10.66 -13.77 13.07
N ALA A 186 -9.63 -13.29 12.33
CA ALA A 186 -8.69 -14.17 11.64
C ALA A 186 -7.54 -14.61 12.55
N THR A 187 -6.88 -13.67 13.24
CA THR A 187 -5.64 -13.91 13.99
C THR A 187 -5.60 -13.22 15.36
N SER A 188 -6.65 -12.54 15.77
CA SER A 188 -6.74 -11.66 16.93
C SER A 188 -5.80 -10.45 16.82
N CYS A 189 -4.50 -10.62 17.01
CA CYS A 189 -3.49 -9.57 16.91
C CYS A 189 -2.14 -10.14 16.48
N ALA A 190 -1.20 -9.25 16.15
CA ALA A 190 0.19 -9.63 15.99
C ALA A 190 0.79 -10.11 17.32
N ASN A 191 1.77 -11.02 17.27
CA ASN A 191 2.38 -11.57 18.48
C ASN A 191 3.04 -10.48 19.35
N SER A 192 2.85 -10.56 20.65
CA SER A 192 3.28 -9.53 21.60
C SER A 192 4.81 -9.38 21.68
N ILE A 193 5.55 -10.48 21.53
CA ILE A 193 7.02 -10.47 21.53
C ILE A 193 7.51 -9.69 20.31
N GLY A 194 6.96 -9.98 19.12
CA GLY A 194 7.28 -9.27 17.89
C GLY A 194 6.94 -7.79 17.96
N GLN A 195 5.80 -7.42 18.57
CA GLN A 195 5.45 -6.01 18.77
C GLN A 195 6.46 -5.29 19.67
N LYS A 196 6.93 -5.91 20.75
CA LYS A 196 7.97 -5.33 21.60
C LYS A 196 9.31 -5.19 20.88
N ALA A 197 9.71 -6.20 20.11
CA ALA A 197 10.89 -6.11 19.25
C ALA A 197 10.75 -5.00 18.18
N GLY A 198 9.55 -4.87 17.61
CA GLY A 198 9.24 -3.80 16.64
C GLY A 198 9.37 -2.40 17.24
N ILE A 199 8.93 -2.20 18.48
CA ILE A 199 9.13 -0.91 19.18
C ILE A 199 10.62 -0.61 19.34
N ALA A 200 11.43 -1.59 19.76
CA ALA A 200 12.87 -1.41 19.88
C ALA A 200 13.52 -1.05 18.53
N ALA A 201 13.13 -1.75 17.46
CA ALA A 201 13.63 -1.47 16.11
C ALA A 201 13.28 -0.05 15.61
N LEU A 202 12.09 0.46 15.95
CA LEU A 202 11.65 1.79 15.53
C LEU A 202 12.29 2.94 16.34
N LEU A 203 12.74 2.67 17.56
CA LEU A 203 13.32 3.66 18.46
C LEU A 203 14.85 3.66 18.47
N GLY A 204 15.49 2.56 18.06
CA GLY A 204 16.94 2.40 18.00
C GLY A 204 17.51 2.84 16.68
#